data_eb6f50a50e17591f5e15b189beba3e85
#
_entry.id   eb6f50a50e17591f5e15b189beba3e85
#
_cell.length_a   1.000
_cell.length_b   1.000
_cell.length_c   1.000
_cell.angle_alpha   90.00
_cell.angle_beta   90.00
_cell.angle_gamma   90.00
#
_symmetry.space_group_name_H-M   'P 1'
#
loop_
_entity.id
_entity.type
_entity.pdbx_description
1 polymer ?
#
loop_
_entity_poly.entity_id
_entity_poly.type
_entity_poly.pdbx_seq_one_letter_code
_entity_poly.pdbx_strand_id
1 'polypeptide(L)'
;MLGRLLISIVIACMGFAGVAQAQNKAELLWYSQAAFKLTTQNGKVILIDPWIMGAPLTPPELKNLDAIGKVDLILVTHGHGDHIGDALELSKKHDVPIWAPAGLNQTLLTLGLMPSKLVPRMNKGGIIEPFPGVKITMVRAEHSSEMVLKDPASGKDTTFFAGEPVGFIIELENGFKIYHMGDTGLFGDMKMIGEYYKPDLLLVPIGGHFVMNPKDAAYATKELIKPKMAWPMHYASNPMLRGTPAQYKEAMGQTSIEILDVKPGDKKQF
;
A
#
# COMPACT_ATOMS: atom_id res chain seq x y z
N MET A 1 -25.77 -28.28 -74.81
CA MET A 1 -24.46 -28.35 -74.20
C MET A 1 -24.33 -27.12 -73.25
N LEU A 2 -24.60 -27.32 -71.94
CA LEU A 2 -24.47 -26.22 -70.95
C LEU A 2 -23.14 -26.43 -70.20
N GLY A 3 -22.21 -25.50 -70.43
CA GLY A 3 -20.95 -25.46 -69.68
C GLY A 3 -21.16 -24.85 -68.28
N ARG A 4 -20.86 -25.63 -67.23
CA ARG A 4 -20.87 -25.15 -65.85
C ARG A 4 -19.53 -24.47 -65.53
N LEU A 5 -19.60 -23.18 -65.23
CA LEU A 5 -18.45 -22.39 -64.74
C LEU A 5 -18.37 -22.60 -63.22
N LEU A 6 -17.29 -23.26 -62.76
CA LEU A 6 -16.95 -23.39 -61.34
C LEU A 6 -16.15 -22.15 -60.92
N ILE A 7 -16.72 -21.29 -60.06
CA ILE A 7 -16.05 -20.21 -59.42
C ILE A 7 -15.46 -20.72 -58.10
N SER A 8 -14.13 -20.85 -58.04
CA SER A 8 -13.40 -21.18 -56.80
C SER A 8 -13.20 -19.89 -55.99
N ILE A 9 -13.90 -19.84 -54.85
CA ILE A 9 -13.71 -18.76 -53.86
C ILE A 9 -12.51 -19.16 -52.98
N VAL A 10 -11.42 -18.43 -53.11
CA VAL A 10 -10.26 -18.52 -52.22
C VAL A 10 -10.53 -17.61 -51.00
N ILE A 11 -10.85 -18.20 -49.87
CA ILE A 11 -10.94 -17.50 -48.59
C ILE A 11 -9.51 -17.31 -48.05
N ALA A 12 -8.99 -16.10 -48.16
CA ALA A 12 -7.73 -15.71 -47.51
C ALA A 12 -8.00 -15.49 -46.01
N CYS A 13 -7.62 -16.48 -45.18
CA CYS A 13 -7.56 -16.31 -43.74
C CYS A 13 -6.42 -15.33 -43.40
N MET A 14 -6.72 -14.05 -43.20
CA MET A 14 -5.80 -13.11 -42.57
C MET A 14 -5.70 -13.48 -41.07
N GLY A 15 -4.65 -14.20 -40.72
CA GLY A 15 -4.28 -14.42 -39.34
C GLY A 15 -3.88 -13.09 -38.69
N PHE A 16 -4.72 -12.57 -37.81
CA PHE A 16 -4.29 -11.51 -36.88
C PHE A 16 -3.26 -12.13 -35.93
N ALA A 17 -1.97 -11.98 -36.22
CA ALA A 17 -0.93 -12.16 -35.25
C ALA A 17 -1.06 -11.03 -34.21
N GLY A 18 -1.78 -11.27 -33.13
CA GLY A 18 -1.80 -10.39 -31.98
C GLY A 18 -0.37 -10.27 -31.46
N VAL A 19 0.23 -9.11 -31.61
CA VAL A 19 1.50 -8.78 -30.94
C VAL A 19 1.19 -8.83 -29.44
N ALA A 20 1.61 -9.88 -28.76
CA ALA A 20 1.59 -9.94 -27.31
C ALA A 20 2.52 -8.82 -26.80
N GLN A 21 1.94 -7.68 -26.47
CA GLN A 21 2.64 -6.58 -25.82
C GLN A 21 3.07 -7.12 -24.46
N ALA A 22 4.38 -7.17 -24.21
CA ALA A 22 4.90 -7.55 -22.90
C ALA A 22 4.24 -6.63 -21.85
N GLN A 23 3.41 -7.20 -21.00
CA GLN A 23 2.71 -6.44 -19.96
C GLN A 23 3.77 -5.91 -18.99
N ASN A 24 3.84 -4.59 -18.84
CA ASN A 24 4.74 -3.98 -17.86
C ASN A 24 4.44 -4.56 -16.48
N LYS A 25 5.49 -4.82 -15.71
CA LYS A 25 5.35 -5.27 -14.33
C LYS A 25 5.10 -4.08 -13.42
N ALA A 26 4.28 -4.27 -12.39
CA ALA A 26 4.22 -3.30 -11.31
C ALA A 26 5.52 -3.35 -10.50
N GLU A 27 5.96 -2.20 -9.99
CA GLU A 27 7.15 -2.07 -9.14
C GLU A 27 6.76 -1.51 -7.77
N LEU A 28 7.23 -2.15 -6.71
CA LEU A 28 7.11 -1.67 -5.34
C LEU A 28 8.50 -1.32 -4.80
N LEU A 29 8.73 -0.06 -4.46
CA LEU A 29 9.89 0.44 -3.74
C LEU A 29 9.53 0.61 -2.27
N TRP A 30 10.32 0.06 -1.37
CA TRP A 30 10.20 0.27 0.08
C TRP A 30 11.16 1.34 0.55
N TYR A 31 10.65 2.48 1.04
CA TYR A 31 11.51 3.50 1.63
C TYR A 31 12.03 3.05 3.00
N SER A 32 11.16 2.68 3.90
CA SER A 32 11.38 2.07 5.23
C SER A 32 10.04 2.11 5.98
N GLN A 33 9.99 1.62 7.22
CA GLN A 33 8.79 1.61 8.06
C GLN A 33 7.60 1.04 7.30
N ALA A 34 6.53 1.81 7.10
CA ALA A 34 5.37 1.45 6.27
C ALA A 34 5.30 2.24 4.95
N ALA A 35 6.39 2.97 4.60
CA ALA A 35 6.41 3.86 3.45
C ALA A 35 6.78 3.14 2.16
N PHE A 36 5.85 3.08 1.21
CA PHE A 36 6.04 2.45 -0.09
C PHE A 36 5.68 3.37 -1.25
N LYS A 37 6.38 3.19 -2.38
CA LYS A 37 6.01 3.72 -3.68
C LYS A 37 5.66 2.56 -4.59
N LEU A 38 4.41 2.51 -5.02
CA LEU A 38 3.90 1.54 -5.99
C LEU A 38 3.78 2.22 -7.36
N THR A 39 4.47 1.67 -8.35
CA THR A 39 4.26 2.02 -9.75
C THR A 39 3.46 0.89 -10.39
N THR A 40 2.26 1.19 -10.90
CA THR A 40 1.36 0.19 -11.51
C THR A 40 1.83 -0.20 -12.92
N GLN A 41 1.22 -1.23 -13.52
CA GLN A 41 1.55 -1.65 -14.89
C GLN A 41 1.38 -0.53 -15.91
N ASN A 42 0.39 0.36 -15.71
CA ASN A 42 0.14 1.51 -16.58
C ASN A 42 0.91 2.79 -16.16
N GLY A 43 1.91 2.64 -15.28
CA GLY A 43 2.81 3.72 -14.86
C GLY A 43 2.19 4.74 -13.91
N LYS A 44 1.07 4.40 -13.25
CA LYS A 44 0.51 5.23 -12.18
C LYS A 44 1.32 5.06 -10.90
N VAL A 45 1.57 6.16 -10.20
CA VAL A 45 2.38 6.17 -8.98
C VAL A 45 1.50 6.44 -7.77
N ILE A 46 1.47 5.47 -6.85
CA ILE A 46 0.76 5.53 -5.58
C ILE A 46 1.79 5.54 -4.45
N LEU A 47 1.76 6.54 -3.58
CA LEU A 47 2.52 6.53 -2.34
C LEU A 47 1.62 6.00 -1.21
N ILE A 48 2.19 5.18 -0.34
CA ILE A 48 1.50 4.62 0.82
C ILE A 48 2.30 4.99 2.05
N ASP A 49 1.66 5.60 3.04
CA ASP A 49 2.24 6.04 4.32
C ASP A 49 3.61 6.73 4.15
N PRO A 50 3.71 7.83 3.36
CA PRO A 50 4.98 8.37 2.90
C PRO A 50 5.74 9.13 3.99
N TRP A 51 6.24 8.43 5.00
CA TRP A 51 7.20 8.96 5.95
C TRP A 51 8.62 8.68 5.45
N ILE A 52 9.17 9.62 4.69
CA ILE A 52 10.42 9.46 3.93
C ILE A 52 11.54 10.28 4.56
N MET A 53 11.31 11.59 4.74
CA MET A 53 12.34 12.52 5.20
C MET A 53 12.73 12.28 6.66
N GLY A 54 11.74 12.06 7.53
CA GLY A 54 11.92 11.84 8.97
C GLY A 54 12.33 10.42 9.34
N ALA A 55 12.13 9.45 8.46
CA ALA A 55 12.33 8.03 8.77
C ALA A 55 13.84 7.70 8.92
N PRO A 56 14.27 7.12 10.06
CA PRO A 56 15.70 6.90 10.33
C PRO A 56 16.36 5.89 9.40
N LEU A 57 15.58 4.91 8.90
CA LEU A 57 16.07 3.81 8.07
C LEU A 57 15.93 4.06 6.57
N THR A 58 15.27 5.13 6.15
CA THR A 58 15.25 5.49 4.73
C THR A 58 16.65 5.81 4.26
N PRO A 59 17.15 5.16 3.19
CA PRO A 59 18.46 5.44 2.64
C PRO A 59 18.64 6.94 2.32
N PRO A 60 19.80 7.54 2.64
CA PRO A 60 20.01 8.98 2.45
C PRO A 60 19.74 9.45 1.02
N GLU A 61 20.08 8.66 0.02
CA GLU A 61 19.86 8.94 -1.41
C GLU A 61 18.38 8.97 -1.79
N LEU A 62 17.49 8.35 -0.99
CA LEU A 62 16.04 8.37 -1.19
C LEU A 62 15.35 9.47 -0.37
N LYS A 63 16.05 10.16 0.54
CA LYS A 63 15.53 11.30 1.31
C LYS A 63 15.51 12.57 0.47
N ASN A 64 14.76 12.54 -0.62
CA ASN A 64 14.58 13.67 -1.51
C ASN A 64 13.19 13.62 -2.14
N LEU A 65 12.28 14.47 -1.69
CA LEU A 65 10.90 14.51 -2.19
C LEU A 65 10.81 14.97 -3.66
N ASP A 66 11.80 15.73 -4.16
CA ASP A 66 11.85 16.12 -5.57
C ASP A 66 12.22 14.94 -6.47
N ALA A 67 13.03 14.02 -5.99
CA ALA A 67 13.45 12.84 -6.74
C ALA A 67 12.39 11.72 -6.81
N ILE A 68 11.28 11.81 -6.07
CA ILE A 68 10.18 10.84 -6.17
C ILE A 68 9.60 10.78 -7.57
N GLY A 69 9.66 11.90 -8.31
CA GLY A 69 9.05 12.07 -9.62
C GLY A 69 7.55 12.33 -9.52
N LYS A 70 6.82 11.96 -10.55
CA LYS A 70 5.36 12.13 -10.59
C LYS A 70 4.70 11.24 -9.53
N VAL A 71 3.72 11.82 -8.82
CA VAL A 71 2.81 11.10 -7.92
C VAL A 71 1.39 11.28 -8.48
N ASP A 72 0.59 10.23 -8.50
CA ASP A 72 -0.80 10.25 -8.98
C ASP A 72 -1.81 10.10 -7.83
N LEU A 73 -1.40 9.50 -6.68
CA LEU A 73 -2.26 9.23 -5.52
C LEU A 73 -1.43 9.03 -4.26
N ILE A 74 -2.00 9.40 -3.10
CA ILE A 74 -1.43 9.10 -1.79
C ILE A 74 -2.47 8.35 -0.96
N LEU A 75 -2.04 7.27 -0.30
CA LEU A 75 -2.80 6.52 0.69
C LEU A 75 -2.16 6.73 2.06
N VAL A 76 -2.99 6.98 3.08
CA VAL A 76 -2.53 7.09 4.47
C VAL A 76 -3.41 6.20 5.33
N THR A 77 -2.79 5.26 6.04
CA THR A 77 -3.49 4.27 6.86
C THR A 77 -4.05 4.85 8.15
N HIS A 78 -3.36 5.80 8.76
CA HIS A 78 -3.78 6.46 10.01
C HIS A 78 -2.94 7.72 10.31
N GLY A 79 -3.27 8.42 11.40
CA GLY A 79 -2.77 9.76 11.67
C GLY A 79 -1.41 9.86 12.36
N HIS A 80 -0.75 8.77 12.72
CA HIS A 80 0.57 8.83 13.36
C HIS A 80 1.62 9.44 12.44
N GLY A 81 2.59 10.16 13.03
CA GLY A 81 3.59 10.92 12.30
C GLY A 81 4.48 10.09 11.37
N ASP A 82 4.74 8.81 11.73
CA ASP A 82 5.52 7.86 10.92
C ASP A 82 4.73 7.19 9.79
N HIS A 83 3.47 7.62 9.56
CA HIS A 83 2.61 7.23 8.44
C HIS A 83 2.14 8.44 7.64
N ILE A 84 1.51 9.44 8.27
CA ILE A 84 1.10 10.66 7.56
C ILE A 84 2.32 11.42 7.01
N GLY A 85 3.43 11.42 7.74
CA GLY A 85 4.75 11.88 7.33
C GLY A 85 4.75 13.07 6.38
N ASP A 86 5.28 12.86 5.19
CA ASP A 86 5.41 13.87 4.14
C ASP A 86 4.15 13.97 3.23
N ALA A 87 3.03 13.27 3.57
CA ALA A 87 1.85 13.16 2.71
C ALA A 87 1.22 14.52 2.39
N LEU A 88 1.15 15.45 3.34
CA LEU A 88 0.53 16.75 3.14
C LEU A 88 1.33 17.63 2.17
N GLU A 89 2.65 17.61 2.30
CA GLU A 89 3.57 18.32 1.42
C GLU A 89 3.50 17.75 0.00
N LEU A 90 3.62 16.44 -0.14
CA LEU A 90 3.56 15.74 -1.42
C LEU A 90 2.22 15.93 -2.12
N SER A 91 1.11 15.88 -1.39
CA SER A 91 -0.23 16.13 -1.94
C SER A 91 -0.35 17.54 -2.51
N LYS A 92 0.09 18.56 -1.78
CA LYS A 92 0.08 19.95 -2.25
C LYS A 92 1.00 20.16 -3.45
N LYS A 93 2.21 19.57 -3.41
CA LYS A 93 3.21 19.69 -4.46
C LYS A 93 2.75 19.09 -5.78
N HIS A 94 2.09 17.94 -5.76
CA HIS A 94 1.65 17.22 -6.94
C HIS A 94 0.19 17.50 -7.32
N ASP A 95 -0.55 18.25 -6.50
CA ASP A 95 -2.00 18.49 -6.59
C ASP A 95 -2.81 17.18 -6.70
N VAL A 96 -2.48 16.21 -5.84
CA VAL A 96 -3.10 14.87 -5.83
C VAL A 96 -3.79 14.57 -4.51
N PRO A 97 -4.89 13.78 -4.51
CA PRO A 97 -5.63 13.50 -3.29
C PRO A 97 -4.89 12.56 -2.34
N ILE A 98 -5.11 12.79 -1.03
CA ILE A 98 -4.82 11.83 0.04
C ILE A 98 -6.10 11.04 0.33
N TRP A 99 -6.10 9.76 0.02
CA TRP A 99 -7.16 8.85 0.46
C TRP A 99 -6.77 8.22 1.80
N ALA A 100 -7.55 8.55 2.82
CA ALA A 100 -7.31 8.17 4.20
C ALA A 100 -8.65 7.93 4.91
N PRO A 101 -8.65 7.41 6.15
CA PRO A 101 -9.88 7.31 6.94
C PRO A 101 -10.64 8.64 6.99
N ALA A 102 -11.96 8.58 6.87
CA ALA A 102 -12.82 9.76 6.82
C ALA A 102 -12.58 10.72 8.00
N GLY A 103 -12.30 10.20 9.19
CA GLY A 103 -11.99 11.01 10.37
C GLY A 103 -10.66 11.78 10.22
N LEU A 104 -9.62 11.17 9.68
CA LEU A 104 -8.34 11.86 9.44
C LEU A 104 -8.54 13.00 8.44
N ASN A 105 -9.13 12.72 7.28
CA ASN A 105 -9.33 13.73 6.25
C ASN A 105 -10.30 14.83 6.70
N GLN A 106 -11.29 14.52 7.56
CA GLN A 106 -12.14 15.53 8.16
C GLN A 106 -11.34 16.43 9.11
N THR A 107 -10.44 15.87 9.91
CA THR A 107 -9.60 16.65 10.83
C THR A 107 -8.65 17.56 10.03
N LEU A 108 -7.98 17.05 8.97
CA LEU A 108 -7.11 17.85 8.11
C LEU A 108 -7.87 19.04 7.48
N LEU A 109 -9.11 18.80 7.03
CA LEU A 109 -9.98 19.84 6.49
C LEU A 109 -10.39 20.88 7.54
N THR A 110 -10.85 20.41 8.70
CA THR A 110 -11.36 21.28 9.78
C THR A 110 -10.27 22.19 10.36
N LEU A 111 -9.04 21.66 10.44
CA LEU A 111 -7.88 22.43 10.89
C LEU A 111 -7.28 23.34 9.80
N GLY A 112 -7.85 23.34 8.59
CA GLY A 112 -7.34 24.14 7.47
C GLY A 112 -5.97 23.69 6.92
N LEU A 113 -5.52 22.47 7.28
CA LEU A 113 -4.22 21.95 6.85
C LEU A 113 -4.23 21.57 5.37
N MET A 114 -5.38 21.14 4.86
CA MET A 114 -5.55 20.68 3.47
C MET A 114 -6.85 21.23 2.87
N PRO A 115 -6.86 21.59 1.57
CA PRO A 115 -8.08 21.95 0.87
C PRO A 115 -8.96 20.73 0.62
N SER A 116 -10.27 20.92 0.60
CA SER A 116 -11.27 19.84 0.48
C SER A 116 -11.07 18.93 -0.74
N LYS A 117 -10.60 19.48 -1.87
CA LYS A 117 -10.34 18.71 -3.09
C LYS A 117 -9.24 17.66 -2.93
N LEU A 118 -8.32 17.85 -1.97
CA LEU A 118 -7.17 16.97 -1.74
C LEU A 118 -7.38 15.97 -0.58
N VAL A 119 -8.51 16.05 0.11
CA VAL A 119 -8.82 15.17 1.26
C VAL A 119 -10.20 14.51 1.11
N PRO A 120 -10.42 13.74 0.03
CA PRO A 120 -11.63 12.95 -0.12
C PRO A 120 -11.74 11.94 1.02
N ARG A 121 -12.98 11.63 1.42
CA ARG A 121 -13.23 10.76 2.58
C ARG A 121 -13.61 9.36 2.15
N MET A 122 -13.06 8.37 2.84
CA MET A 122 -13.33 6.96 2.64
C MET A 122 -13.46 6.26 4.00
N ASN A 123 -14.25 5.21 4.07
CA ASN A 123 -14.38 4.37 5.27
C ASN A 123 -14.09 2.90 4.94
N LYS A 124 -13.88 2.10 6.00
CA LYS A 124 -13.73 0.65 5.91
C LYS A 124 -14.90 0.02 5.16
N GLY A 125 -14.58 -0.89 4.24
CA GLY A 125 -15.54 -1.48 3.29
C GLY A 125 -15.79 -0.64 2.03
N GLY A 126 -15.35 0.63 2.00
CA GLY A 126 -15.41 1.46 0.80
C GLY A 126 -14.39 1.00 -0.25
N ILE A 127 -14.74 1.21 -1.52
CA ILE A 127 -13.91 0.88 -2.68
C ILE A 127 -13.83 2.12 -3.57
N ILE A 128 -12.63 2.42 -4.06
CA ILE A 128 -12.40 3.42 -5.10
C ILE A 128 -11.71 2.78 -6.29
N GLU A 129 -11.93 3.32 -7.48
CA GLU A 129 -11.20 2.99 -8.70
C GLU A 129 -10.56 4.30 -9.23
N PRO A 130 -9.41 4.71 -8.66
CA PRO A 130 -8.79 6.00 -9.00
C PRO A 130 -8.21 6.02 -10.41
N PHE A 131 -7.89 4.85 -10.95
CA PHE A 131 -7.37 4.65 -12.30
C PHE A 131 -8.05 3.43 -12.93
N PRO A 132 -8.25 3.39 -14.25
CA PRO A 132 -8.83 2.23 -14.91
C PRO A 132 -8.10 0.94 -14.55
N GLY A 133 -8.85 -0.03 -14.00
CA GLY A 133 -8.33 -1.34 -13.60
C GLY A 133 -7.60 -1.39 -12.27
N VAL A 134 -7.42 -0.27 -11.56
CA VAL A 134 -6.84 -0.24 -10.20
C VAL A 134 -7.95 0.01 -9.19
N LYS A 135 -8.20 -0.98 -8.32
CA LYS A 135 -9.20 -0.88 -7.24
C LYS A 135 -8.51 -0.85 -5.89
N ILE A 136 -8.96 0.05 -5.03
CA ILE A 136 -8.43 0.19 -3.67
C ILE A 136 -9.59 0.05 -2.69
N THR A 137 -9.52 -0.96 -1.84
CA THR A 137 -10.50 -1.21 -0.78
C THR A 137 -9.87 -0.89 0.56
N MET A 138 -10.56 -0.10 1.37
CA MET A 138 -10.17 0.17 2.75
C MET A 138 -10.70 -0.94 3.66
N VAL A 139 -9.81 -1.55 4.44
CA VAL A 139 -10.14 -2.63 5.38
C VAL A 139 -9.76 -2.24 6.81
N ARG A 140 -10.26 -2.97 7.82
CA ARG A 140 -9.95 -2.74 9.22
C ARG A 140 -8.47 -2.97 9.52
N ALA A 141 -7.93 -2.17 10.44
CA ALA A 141 -6.75 -2.43 11.24
C ALA A 141 -7.09 -2.25 12.73
N GLU A 142 -6.31 -2.85 13.62
CA GLU A 142 -6.49 -2.78 15.08
C GLU A 142 -5.32 -2.02 15.70
N HIS A 143 -5.49 -0.72 15.83
CA HIS A 143 -4.47 0.22 16.31
C HIS A 143 -5.15 1.51 16.79
N SER A 144 -4.37 2.45 17.32
CA SER A 144 -4.85 3.81 17.55
C SER A 144 -4.58 4.74 16.36
N SER A 145 -5.18 5.91 16.36
CA SER A 145 -5.00 6.89 15.28
C SER A 145 -5.21 8.30 15.81
N GLU A 146 -4.13 8.87 16.30
CA GLU A 146 -4.04 10.27 16.72
C GLU A 146 -3.08 11.02 15.81
N MET A 147 -3.39 12.30 15.56
CA MET A 147 -2.46 13.23 14.93
C MET A 147 -1.98 14.24 15.98
N VAL A 148 -0.67 14.34 16.16
CA VAL A 148 -0.07 15.30 17.08
C VAL A 148 0.51 16.47 16.29
N LEU A 149 0.06 17.67 16.60
CA LEU A 149 0.54 18.91 15.99
C LEU A 149 1.10 19.84 17.07
N LYS A 150 2.15 20.55 16.73
CA LYS A 150 2.63 21.64 17.58
C LYS A 150 1.72 22.86 17.42
N ASP A 151 1.20 23.35 18.53
CA ASP A 151 0.51 24.64 18.58
C ASP A 151 1.52 25.75 18.23
N PRO A 152 1.29 26.56 17.20
CA PRO A 152 2.26 27.57 16.76
C PRO A 152 2.52 28.67 17.78
N ALA A 153 1.56 28.97 18.67
CA ALA A 153 1.67 30.05 19.64
C ALA A 153 2.39 29.62 20.92
N SER A 154 2.14 28.38 21.39
CA SER A 154 2.70 27.88 22.65
C SER A 154 3.84 26.90 22.47
N GLY A 155 4.03 26.34 21.25
CA GLY A 155 4.99 25.27 20.96
C GLY A 155 4.62 23.92 21.61
N LYS A 156 3.44 23.82 22.25
CA LYS A 156 2.98 22.59 22.91
C LYS A 156 2.35 21.65 21.92
N ASP A 157 2.52 20.37 22.18
CA ASP A 157 1.86 19.32 21.41
C ASP A 157 0.36 19.29 21.72
N THR A 158 -0.46 19.23 20.68
CA THR A 158 -1.92 19.08 20.76
C THR A 158 -2.31 17.84 19.96
N THR A 159 -3.07 16.96 20.60
CA THR A 159 -3.52 15.70 20.02
C THR A 159 -4.91 15.86 19.42
N PHE A 160 -5.07 15.43 18.18
CA PHE A 160 -6.32 15.46 17.44
C PHE A 160 -6.72 14.03 17.06
N PHE A 161 -8.02 13.75 17.09
CA PHE A 161 -8.57 12.52 16.55
C PHE A 161 -8.28 12.44 15.03
N ALA A 162 -7.76 11.31 14.58
CA ALA A 162 -7.37 11.10 13.17
C ALA A 162 -8.12 9.93 12.52
N GLY A 163 -9.36 9.70 12.92
CA GLY A 163 -10.15 8.58 12.42
C GLY A 163 -9.72 7.25 13.03
N GLU A 164 -10.26 6.18 12.51
CA GLU A 164 -9.85 4.82 12.91
C GLU A 164 -8.79 4.29 11.94
N PRO A 165 -7.80 3.52 12.42
CA PRO A 165 -6.75 2.97 11.56
C PRO A 165 -7.30 1.96 10.56
N VAL A 166 -6.62 1.86 9.42
CA VAL A 166 -7.04 1.00 8.30
C VAL A 166 -5.84 0.35 7.61
N GLY A 167 -6.12 -0.72 6.87
CA GLY A 167 -5.25 -1.23 5.82
C GLY A 167 -5.88 -1.03 4.44
N PHE A 168 -5.12 -1.31 3.40
CA PHE A 168 -5.57 -1.20 2.01
C PHE A 168 -5.35 -2.50 1.25
N ILE A 169 -6.40 -2.97 0.56
CA ILE A 169 -6.28 -3.97 -0.49
C ILE A 169 -6.20 -3.22 -1.82
N ILE A 170 -5.09 -3.34 -2.51
CA ILE A 170 -4.83 -2.68 -3.79
C ILE A 170 -4.82 -3.76 -4.87
N GLU A 171 -5.86 -3.79 -5.69
CA GLU A 171 -5.96 -4.66 -6.87
C GLU A 171 -5.45 -3.90 -8.09
N LEU A 172 -4.44 -4.44 -8.74
CA LEU A 172 -3.79 -3.86 -9.90
C LEU A 172 -4.49 -4.28 -11.21
N GLU A 173 -4.09 -3.66 -12.32
CA GLU A 173 -4.69 -3.85 -13.64
C GLU A 173 -4.69 -5.31 -14.12
N ASN A 174 -3.72 -6.12 -13.67
CA ASN A 174 -3.61 -7.56 -13.99
C ASN A 174 -4.30 -8.47 -12.96
N GLY A 175 -5.02 -7.90 -11.98
CA GLY A 175 -5.67 -8.63 -10.90
C GLY A 175 -4.75 -9.00 -9.74
N PHE A 176 -3.46 -8.66 -9.77
CA PHE A 176 -2.54 -8.86 -8.64
C PHE A 176 -2.96 -7.98 -7.45
N LYS A 177 -3.02 -8.56 -6.26
CA LYS A 177 -3.53 -7.89 -5.06
C LYS A 177 -2.45 -7.73 -4.01
N ILE A 178 -2.26 -6.50 -3.56
CA ILE A 178 -1.37 -6.14 -2.46
C ILE A 178 -2.24 -5.79 -1.25
N TYR A 179 -1.95 -6.40 -0.09
CA TYR A 179 -2.53 -5.99 1.18
C TYR A 179 -1.47 -5.25 2.00
N HIS A 180 -1.61 -3.93 2.08
CA HIS A 180 -0.86 -3.11 3.02
C HIS A 180 -1.64 -3.05 4.33
N MET A 181 -1.11 -3.68 5.39
CA MET A 181 -1.85 -3.81 6.65
C MET A 181 -1.91 -2.52 7.46
N GLY A 182 -1.04 -1.54 7.16
CA GLY A 182 -0.80 -0.41 8.06
C GLY A 182 -0.23 -0.89 9.38
N ASP A 183 -0.47 -0.13 10.45
CA ASP A 183 -0.18 -0.55 11.80
C ASP A 183 -1.35 -1.32 12.37
N THR A 184 -1.07 -2.50 12.90
CA THR A 184 -2.12 -3.35 13.47
C THR A 184 -1.57 -4.35 14.48
N GLY A 185 -2.35 -4.59 15.53
CA GLY A 185 -2.32 -5.80 16.32
C GLY A 185 -2.98 -6.97 15.57
N LEU A 186 -2.95 -8.16 16.17
CA LEU A 186 -3.65 -9.34 15.66
C LEU A 186 -5.16 -9.24 15.94
N PHE A 187 -6.00 -9.46 14.93
CA PHE A 187 -7.46 -9.46 15.08
C PHE A 187 -8.14 -10.52 14.18
N GLY A 188 -9.34 -10.94 14.58
CA GLY A 188 -10.02 -12.08 13.97
C GLY A 188 -10.44 -11.89 12.51
N ASP A 189 -10.82 -10.66 12.13
CA ASP A 189 -11.32 -10.37 10.77
C ASP A 189 -10.23 -10.49 9.69
N MET A 190 -8.94 -10.63 10.09
CA MET A 190 -7.85 -10.95 9.15
C MET A 190 -8.15 -12.23 8.35
N LYS A 191 -8.83 -13.20 8.97
CA LYS A 191 -9.27 -14.42 8.28
C LYS A 191 -10.24 -14.10 7.15
N MET A 192 -11.26 -13.30 7.42
CA MET A 192 -12.23 -12.88 6.41
C MET A 192 -11.55 -12.07 5.31
N ILE A 193 -10.63 -11.16 5.66
CA ILE A 193 -9.86 -10.38 4.69
C ILE A 193 -9.06 -11.31 3.77
N GLY A 194 -8.36 -12.31 4.33
CA GLY A 194 -7.60 -13.28 3.57
C GLY A 194 -8.46 -14.14 2.65
N GLU A 195 -9.57 -14.68 3.15
CA GLU A 195 -10.45 -15.57 2.41
C GLU A 195 -11.24 -14.85 1.29
N TYR A 196 -11.67 -13.62 1.55
CA TYR A 196 -12.51 -12.86 0.62
C TYR A 196 -11.67 -12.12 -0.43
N TYR A 197 -10.65 -11.36 -0.03
CA TYR A 197 -9.83 -10.57 -0.96
C TYR A 197 -8.69 -11.37 -1.59
N LYS A 198 -8.16 -12.40 -0.93
CA LYS A 198 -7.09 -13.30 -1.41
C LYS A 198 -5.88 -12.52 -1.92
N PRO A 199 -5.19 -11.75 -1.06
CA PRO A 199 -4.04 -10.97 -1.49
C PRO A 199 -2.90 -11.87 -1.96
N ASP A 200 -2.21 -11.45 -3.02
CA ASP A 200 -1.01 -12.13 -3.52
C ASP A 200 0.22 -11.74 -2.70
N LEU A 201 0.33 -10.47 -2.34
CA LEU A 201 1.41 -9.90 -1.53
C LEU A 201 0.84 -9.28 -0.26
N LEU A 202 1.43 -9.64 0.89
CA LEU A 202 1.13 -9.07 2.19
C LEU A 202 2.30 -8.19 2.66
N LEU A 203 2.05 -6.91 2.93
CA LEU A 203 2.99 -6.00 3.61
C LEU A 203 2.62 -6.01 5.09
N VAL A 204 3.40 -6.76 5.89
CA VAL A 204 3.05 -7.11 7.27
C VAL A 204 3.95 -6.45 8.30
N PRO A 205 3.40 -5.68 9.27
CA PRO A 205 4.18 -5.11 10.36
C PRO A 205 4.62 -6.21 11.32
N ILE A 206 5.92 -6.21 11.70
CA ILE A 206 6.52 -7.25 12.55
C ILE A 206 7.26 -6.70 13.78
N GLY A 207 7.31 -5.38 13.98
CA GLY A 207 8.18 -4.74 14.97
C GLY A 207 7.87 -5.07 16.43
N GLY A 208 6.65 -5.45 16.74
CA GLY A 208 6.18 -5.63 18.12
C GLY A 208 5.90 -4.30 18.82
N HIS A 209 5.57 -4.33 20.10
CA HIS A 209 5.25 -3.21 20.99
C HIS A 209 4.03 -2.38 20.51
N PHE A 210 4.13 -1.72 19.38
CA PHE A 210 3.04 -0.90 18.79
C PHE A 210 2.23 -1.68 17.75
N VAL A 211 2.81 -2.72 17.16
CA VAL A 211 2.22 -3.56 16.12
C VAL A 211 2.40 -5.03 16.47
N MET A 212 1.96 -5.95 15.63
CA MET A 212 2.22 -7.37 15.82
C MET A 212 3.71 -7.64 16.03
N ASN A 213 4.04 -8.51 17.00
CA ASN A 213 5.37 -9.08 17.10
C ASN A 213 5.57 -10.17 16.01
N PRO A 214 6.80 -10.65 15.78
CA PRO A 214 7.08 -11.64 14.73
C PRO A 214 6.24 -12.92 14.81
N LYS A 215 5.89 -13.39 16.02
CA LYS A 215 5.07 -14.59 16.22
C LYS A 215 3.61 -14.36 15.83
N ASP A 216 3.04 -13.24 16.26
CA ASP A 216 1.66 -12.88 15.93
C ASP A 216 1.52 -12.57 14.43
N ALA A 217 2.51 -11.88 13.85
CA ALA A 217 2.58 -11.62 12.41
C ALA A 217 2.68 -12.92 11.59
N ALA A 218 3.48 -13.88 12.05
CA ALA A 218 3.57 -15.20 11.41
C ALA A 218 2.24 -15.96 11.48
N TYR A 219 1.54 -15.93 12.63
CA TYR A 219 0.22 -16.51 12.77
C TYR A 219 -0.80 -15.85 11.82
N ALA A 220 -0.84 -14.51 11.78
CA ALA A 220 -1.70 -13.77 10.87
C ALA A 220 -1.44 -14.16 9.41
N THR A 221 -0.16 -14.24 9.02
CA THR A 221 0.24 -14.58 7.65
C THR A 221 -0.14 -16.01 7.28
N LYS A 222 0.19 -17.01 8.13
CA LYS A 222 0.01 -18.43 7.80
C LYS A 222 -1.40 -18.93 7.97
N GLU A 223 -2.07 -18.51 9.04
CA GLU A 223 -3.34 -19.12 9.44
C GLU A 223 -4.54 -18.29 9.01
N LEU A 224 -4.39 -16.96 8.95
CA LEU A 224 -5.53 -16.09 8.69
C LEU A 224 -5.55 -15.57 7.25
N ILE A 225 -4.47 -14.96 6.76
CA ILE A 225 -4.47 -14.24 5.47
C ILE A 225 -4.08 -15.15 4.31
N LYS A 226 -3.04 -15.96 4.48
CA LYS A 226 -2.53 -16.96 3.52
C LYS A 226 -2.19 -16.37 2.14
N PRO A 227 -1.33 -15.34 2.06
CA PRO A 227 -0.90 -14.75 0.81
C PRO A 227 0.06 -15.69 0.06
N LYS A 228 0.41 -15.36 -1.19
CA LYS A 228 1.51 -16.06 -1.91
C LYS A 228 2.88 -15.58 -1.42
N MET A 229 3.00 -14.28 -1.11
CA MET A 229 4.23 -13.62 -0.69
C MET A 229 3.97 -12.73 0.53
N ALA A 230 4.99 -12.61 1.41
CA ALA A 230 4.96 -11.71 2.56
C ALA A 230 6.22 -10.83 2.57
N TRP A 231 6.03 -9.53 2.75
CA TRP A 231 7.05 -8.51 2.89
C TRP A 231 6.99 -7.95 4.32
N PRO A 232 7.92 -8.34 5.20
CA PRO A 232 7.96 -7.80 6.55
C PRO A 232 8.36 -6.33 6.54
N MET A 233 7.61 -5.50 7.27
CA MET A 233 7.82 -4.06 7.39
C MET A 233 7.69 -3.59 8.84
N HIS A 234 7.83 -2.29 9.09
CA HIS A 234 7.56 -1.62 10.37
C HIS A 234 8.37 -2.22 11.54
N TYR A 235 9.70 -2.26 11.41
CA TYR A 235 10.63 -2.75 12.44
C TYR A 235 11.90 -1.89 12.49
N ALA A 236 12.60 -1.95 13.61
CA ALA A 236 13.93 -1.34 13.84
C ALA A 236 14.05 0.19 13.69
N SER A 237 13.01 0.91 13.27
CA SER A 237 13.02 2.38 13.14
C SER A 237 12.98 3.10 14.50
N ASN A 238 12.60 2.38 15.55
CA ASN A 238 12.47 2.84 16.92
C ASN A 238 12.98 1.74 17.86
N PRO A 239 13.69 2.06 18.98
CA PRO A 239 14.19 1.04 19.92
C PRO A 239 13.13 0.10 20.54
N MET A 240 11.86 0.50 20.49
CA MET A 240 10.74 -0.34 20.96
C MET A 240 10.32 -1.39 19.93
N LEU A 241 10.57 -1.18 18.65
CA LEU A 241 10.24 -2.09 17.54
C LEU A 241 11.34 -3.14 17.37
N ARG A 242 11.37 -4.12 18.28
CA ARG A 242 12.46 -5.10 18.43
C ARG A 242 12.31 -6.36 17.59
N GLY A 243 11.15 -6.53 16.95
CA GLY A 243 10.91 -7.65 16.03
C GLY A 243 11.85 -7.59 14.82
N THR A 244 12.31 -8.75 14.36
CA THR A 244 13.23 -8.84 13.22
C THR A 244 12.71 -9.76 12.12
N PRO A 245 13.11 -9.57 10.86
CA PRO A 245 12.78 -10.50 9.77
C PRO A 245 13.24 -11.93 10.04
N ALA A 246 14.37 -12.11 10.74
CA ALA A 246 14.87 -13.44 11.13
C ALA A 246 13.91 -14.14 12.09
N GLN A 247 13.43 -13.46 13.13
CA GLN A 247 12.44 -13.99 14.07
C GLN A 247 11.10 -14.27 13.38
N TYR A 248 10.68 -13.41 12.46
CA TYR A 248 9.47 -13.65 11.67
C TYR A 248 9.60 -14.88 10.79
N LYS A 249 10.73 -15.05 10.08
CA LYS A 249 11.02 -16.22 9.26
C LYS A 249 11.09 -17.50 10.09
N GLU A 250 11.69 -17.46 11.28
CA GLU A 250 11.71 -18.57 12.23
C GLU A 250 10.30 -18.96 12.68
N ALA A 251 9.46 -17.96 13.04
CA ALA A 251 8.06 -18.19 13.46
C ALA A 251 7.18 -18.71 12.31
N MET A 252 7.47 -18.32 11.06
CA MET A 252 6.81 -18.87 9.87
C MET A 252 7.11 -20.35 9.68
N GLY A 253 8.32 -20.83 10.05
CA GLY A 253 8.71 -22.23 9.89
C GLY A 253 8.58 -22.75 8.46
N GLN A 254 8.20 -24.02 8.29
CA GLN A 254 7.92 -24.57 6.98
C GLN A 254 6.61 -24.00 6.41
N THR A 255 6.68 -23.41 5.23
CA THR A 255 5.54 -22.79 4.54
C THR A 255 5.79 -22.71 3.05
N SER A 256 4.72 -22.69 2.25
CA SER A 256 4.76 -22.38 0.81
C SER A 256 4.72 -20.87 0.53
N ILE A 257 4.51 -20.04 1.55
CA ILE A 257 4.48 -18.58 1.41
C ILE A 257 5.92 -18.08 1.24
N GLU A 258 6.20 -17.36 0.17
CA GLU A 258 7.50 -16.74 -0.05
C GLU A 258 7.68 -15.55 0.91
N ILE A 259 8.68 -15.63 1.79
CA ILE A 259 9.06 -14.51 2.66
C ILE A 259 10.15 -13.72 1.93
N LEU A 260 9.84 -12.49 1.55
CA LEU A 260 10.78 -11.65 0.82
C LEU A 260 11.92 -11.20 1.74
N ASP A 261 13.14 -11.44 1.30
CA ASP A 261 14.36 -10.94 1.97
C ASP A 261 14.68 -9.56 1.39
N VAL A 262 14.23 -8.54 2.10
CA VAL A 262 14.24 -7.15 1.62
C VAL A 262 14.69 -6.20 2.73
N LYS A 263 15.31 -5.09 2.32
CA LYS A 263 15.74 -4.00 3.19
C LYS A 263 15.24 -2.66 2.66
N PRO A 264 15.24 -1.60 3.49
CA PRO A 264 14.92 -0.25 3.02
C PRO A 264 15.75 0.15 1.79
N GLY A 265 15.06 0.70 0.79
CA GLY A 265 15.62 1.03 -0.53
C GLY A 265 15.44 -0.04 -1.60
N ASP A 266 15.08 -1.26 -1.23
CA ASP A 266 14.88 -2.33 -2.20
C ASP A 266 13.60 -2.15 -3.03
N LYS A 267 13.65 -2.66 -4.26
CA LYS A 267 12.56 -2.71 -5.22
C LYS A 267 12.25 -4.14 -5.61
N LYS A 268 10.96 -4.40 -5.83
CA LYS A 268 10.48 -5.68 -6.39
C LYS A 268 9.47 -5.43 -7.49
N GLN A 269 9.50 -6.28 -8.50
CA GLN A 269 8.54 -6.26 -9.61
C GLN A 269 7.66 -7.51 -9.57
N PHE A 270 6.39 -7.34 -9.90
CA PHE A 270 5.35 -8.36 -9.83
C PHE A 270 4.58 -8.48 -11.14
#